data_470bf52fb1c2b28185657a4cd59ee69c
#
_entry.id   470bf52fb1c2b28185657a4cd59ee69c
#
_cell.length_a   1.000
_cell.length_b   1.000
_cell.length_c   1.000
_cell.angle_alpha   90.00
_cell.angle_beta   90.00
_cell.angle_gamma   90.00
#
_symmetry.space_group_name_H-M   'P 1'
#
loop_
_entity.id
_entity.type
_entity.pdbx_description
1 polymer ?
#
loop_
_entity_poly.entity_id
_entity_poly.type
_entity_poly.pdbx_seq_one_letter_code
_entity_poly.pdbx_strand_id
1 'polypeptide(L)'
;MSFFYRLGCLDILICILATKANREHAISRLANKDGEMKMKKYLNYYVRNFDYPLFFTYLFLCLFGLVMIYSSSIMVSIVDKDTPTFYYRKQLMNLIVAAFAFFVGAFIPYKHFSNKRIMQIMTALVLILLAWVKIKGVEAGGAESWINLGVMNFQPSEFAKLFIILYFAGAFYRKSLNNPMENLEPNNIVYPILVWLVIIGFVGTEVDLGAVLILSGIAIAVVAASGIQFKKFIKFFTVLIVLGTAMLGLLILIKGDGLLTDNRIGRIKAFLNPFEYESGSSYQVINGYIAIGSGGLEGVGLGQSIQKLGYLPEPQTDFIMAIIAEELGILGVIIVLGGLGFIVFRALTIALKTKDPLARMIAAGIGSWIAVQSFVNLGGLSGLIPLTGVTLPFISYGGTSILILSFAMGVLVNVSMYVKLEKKL
;
A
#
# COMPACT_ATOMS: atom_id res chain seq x y z
N MET A 1 -25.71 -20.43 -29.91
CA MET A 1 -24.59 -19.57 -30.32
C MET A 1 -24.93 -18.07 -30.55
N SER A 2 -26.18 -17.64 -30.39
CA SER A 2 -26.61 -16.23 -30.60
C SER A 2 -26.69 -15.38 -29.32
N PHE A 3 -26.31 -15.93 -28.15
CA PHE A 3 -26.40 -15.22 -26.86
C PHE A 3 -25.14 -14.43 -26.49
N PHE A 4 -23.99 -14.73 -27.09
CA PHE A 4 -22.69 -14.14 -26.74
C PHE A 4 -22.35 -12.83 -27.47
N TYR A 5 -23.08 -12.45 -28.50
CA TYR A 5 -22.74 -11.29 -29.33
C TYR A 5 -23.36 -9.94 -28.88
N ARG A 6 -24.12 -9.91 -27.79
CA ARG A 6 -24.75 -8.67 -27.25
C ARG A 6 -24.28 -8.22 -25.87
N LEU A 7 -23.32 -8.92 -25.30
CA LEU A 7 -22.75 -8.53 -24.00
C LEU A 7 -21.44 -7.77 -24.26
N GLY A 8 -21.37 -6.50 -23.89
CA GLY A 8 -20.14 -5.73 -23.93
C GLY A 8 -19.07 -6.31 -22.98
N CYS A 9 -17.79 -6.02 -23.19
CA CYS A 9 -16.68 -6.51 -22.34
C CYS A 9 -16.92 -6.32 -20.85
N LEU A 10 -17.65 -5.30 -20.44
CA LEU A 10 -18.02 -5.03 -19.03
C LEU A 10 -19.01 -6.08 -18.47
N ASP A 11 -19.95 -6.56 -19.29
CA ASP A 11 -20.92 -7.56 -18.90
C ASP A 11 -20.30 -8.94 -18.70
N ILE A 12 -19.30 -9.26 -19.51
CA ILE A 12 -18.52 -10.50 -19.40
C ILE A 12 -17.68 -10.45 -18.12
N LEU A 13 -17.04 -9.32 -17.82
CA LEU A 13 -16.26 -9.12 -16.60
C LEU A 13 -17.14 -9.24 -15.34
N ILE A 14 -18.31 -8.65 -15.33
CA ILE A 14 -19.29 -8.72 -14.23
C ILE A 14 -19.83 -10.15 -14.06
N CYS A 15 -20.08 -10.87 -15.16
CA CYS A 15 -20.55 -12.27 -15.12
C CYS A 15 -19.48 -13.23 -14.62
N ILE A 16 -18.21 -13.02 -14.94
CA ILE A 16 -17.10 -13.85 -14.48
C ILE A 16 -16.80 -13.62 -12.99
N LEU A 17 -17.00 -12.39 -12.50
CA LEU A 17 -16.65 -11.97 -11.14
C LEU A 17 -17.72 -12.23 -10.08
N ALA A 18 -18.95 -12.62 -10.44
CA ALA A 18 -20.01 -12.90 -9.47
C ALA A 18 -19.96 -14.35 -8.95
N THR A 19 -19.89 -14.56 -7.61
CA THR A 19 -19.98 -15.90 -7.02
C THR A 19 -21.39 -16.47 -7.12
N LYS A 20 -21.53 -17.82 -7.21
CA LYS A 20 -22.80 -18.53 -7.37
C LYS A 20 -23.85 -18.14 -6.30
N ALA A 21 -23.45 -17.99 -5.05
CA ALA A 21 -24.33 -17.60 -3.94
C ALA A 21 -24.75 -16.11 -3.99
N ASN A 22 -23.88 -15.21 -4.44
CA ASN A 22 -24.25 -13.81 -4.66
C ASN A 22 -25.06 -13.63 -5.95
N ARG A 23 -24.90 -14.50 -6.94
CA ARG A 23 -25.78 -14.56 -8.11
C ARG A 23 -27.21 -14.89 -7.72
N GLU A 24 -27.43 -15.91 -6.92
CA GLU A 24 -28.77 -16.33 -6.55
C GLU A 24 -29.47 -15.31 -5.65
N HIS A 25 -28.77 -14.67 -4.73
CA HIS A 25 -29.34 -13.68 -3.80
C HIS A 25 -29.48 -12.27 -4.39
N ALA A 26 -28.53 -11.81 -5.19
CA ALA A 26 -28.63 -10.55 -5.93
C ALA A 26 -29.53 -10.71 -7.17
N ILE A 27 -29.48 -11.84 -7.84
CA ILE A 27 -30.33 -12.18 -9.01
C ILE A 27 -31.75 -12.45 -8.61
N SER A 28 -32.03 -13.14 -7.50
CA SER A 28 -33.42 -13.38 -7.04
C SER A 28 -34.11 -12.09 -6.57
N ARG A 29 -33.39 -11.13 -6.03
CA ARG A 29 -33.92 -9.80 -5.69
C ARG A 29 -33.96 -8.80 -6.88
N LEU A 30 -33.25 -9.07 -7.97
CA LEU A 30 -33.20 -8.25 -9.18
C LEU A 30 -33.85 -8.88 -10.39
N ALA A 31 -34.29 -10.15 -10.27
CA ALA A 31 -34.93 -10.89 -11.34
C ALA A 31 -36.40 -10.51 -11.45
N ASN A 32 -36.69 -9.43 -12.17
CA ASN A 32 -37.96 -9.25 -12.87
C ASN A 32 -37.69 -9.17 -14.38
N LYS A 33 -38.53 -9.80 -15.12
CA LYS A 33 -38.66 -10.22 -16.52
C LYS A 33 -37.78 -9.62 -17.66
N ASP A 34 -36.96 -8.55 -17.47
CA ASP A 34 -36.23 -7.97 -18.59
C ASP A 34 -34.76 -7.67 -18.26
N GLY A 35 -33.82 -8.25 -19.01
CA GLY A 35 -32.38 -8.20 -18.79
C GLY A 35 -31.74 -6.82 -18.79
N GLU A 36 -32.32 -5.83 -19.45
CA GLU A 36 -31.81 -4.45 -19.53
C GLU A 36 -32.03 -3.64 -18.25
N MET A 37 -33.05 -3.96 -17.47
CA MET A 37 -33.36 -3.28 -16.23
C MET A 37 -32.38 -3.61 -15.09
N LYS A 38 -31.60 -4.69 -15.21
CA LYS A 38 -30.66 -5.18 -14.19
C LYS A 38 -29.43 -4.30 -14.09
N MET A 39 -28.86 -3.86 -15.21
CA MET A 39 -27.62 -3.06 -15.25
C MET A 39 -27.85 -1.66 -14.66
N LYS A 40 -28.91 -0.95 -15.07
CA LYS A 40 -29.24 0.37 -14.53
C LYS A 40 -29.51 0.36 -13.02
N LYS A 41 -30.20 -0.68 -12.50
CA LYS A 41 -30.43 -0.82 -11.05
C LYS A 41 -29.11 -1.09 -10.30
N TYR A 42 -28.24 -1.92 -10.84
CA TYR A 42 -26.93 -2.22 -10.25
C TYR A 42 -26.04 -0.96 -10.25
N LEU A 43 -25.98 -0.23 -11.34
CA LEU A 43 -25.21 1.00 -11.47
C LEU A 43 -25.74 2.11 -10.54
N ASN A 44 -27.07 2.34 -10.51
CA ASN A 44 -27.69 3.28 -9.59
C ASN A 44 -27.45 2.92 -8.12
N TYR A 45 -27.42 1.64 -7.83
CA TYR A 45 -27.11 1.12 -6.51
C TYR A 45 -25.67 1.41 -6.11
N TYR A 46 -24.71 1.18 -7.01
CA TYR A 46 -23.29 1.49 -6.84
C TYR A 46 -23.09 2.98 -6.59
N VAL A 47 -23.62 3.83 -7.46
CA VAL A 47 -23.51 5.28 -7.36
C VAL A 47 -24.12 5.82 -6.05
N ARG A 48 -25.28 5.29 -5.63
CA ARG A 48 -25.96 5.78 -4.40
C ARG A 48 -25.23 5.42 -3.11
N ASN A 49 -24.48 4.32 -3.08
CA ASN A 49 -23.77 3.87 -1.87
C ASN A 49 -22.28 4.12 -1.91
N PHE A 50 -21.77 4.68 -3.01
CA PHE A 50 -20.35 4.98 -3.19
C PHE A 50 -19.81 5.90 -2.07
N ASP A 51 -18.58 5.68 -1.65
CA ASP A 51 -17.94 6.50 -0.60
C ASP A 51 -17.22 7.69 -1.22
N TYR A 52 -18.00 8.70 -1.65
CA TYR A 52 -17.48 9.90 -2.29
C TYR A 52 -16.40 10.65 -1.48
N PRO A 53 -16.54 10.86 -0.16
CA PRO A 53 -15.49 11.52 0.61
C PRO A 53 -14.16 10.77 0.55
N LEU A 54 -14.17 9.45 0.67
CA LEU A 54 -12.97 8.62 0.59
C LEU A 54 -12.34 8.70 -0.81
N PHE A 55 -13.15 8.63 -1.86
CA PHE A 55 -12.69 8.73 -3.25
C PHE A 55 -12.09 10.09 -3.58
N PHE A 56 -12.78 11.18 -3.21
CA PHE A 56 -12.29 12.53 -3.52
C PHE A 56 -11.04 12.88 -2.73
N THR A 57 -10.90 12.45 -1.48
CA THR A 57 -9.66 12.64 -0.72
C THR A 57 -8.49 11.88 -1.36
N TYR A 58 -8.70 10.63 -1.76
CA TYR A 58 -7.69 9.85 -2.49
C TYR A 58 -7.30 10.54 -3.80
N LEU A 59 -8.28 10.92 -4.62
CA LEU A 59 -8.05 11.59 -5.90
C LEU A 59 -7.32 12.93 -5.72
N PHE A 60 -7.72 13.71 -4.72
CA PHE A 60 -7.07 14.97 -4.39
C PHE A 60 -5.60 14.77 -4.02
N LEU A 61 -5.28 13.80 -3.16
CA LEU A 61 -3.89 13.50 -2.81
C LEU A 61 -3.06 13.05 -4.02
N CYS A 62 -3.63 12.23 -4.91
CA CYS A 62 -2.94 11.83 -6.14
C CYS A 62 -2.65 13.01 -7.07
N LEU A 63 -3.62 13.92 -7.25
CA LEU A 63 -3.44 15.10 -8.09
C LEU A 63 -2.49 16.12 -7.44
N PHE A 64 -2.59 16.32 -6.14
CA PHE A 64 -1.66 17.14 -5.38
C PHE A 64 -0.23 16.59 -5.47
N GLY A 65 -0.06 15.26 -5.27
CA GLY A 65 1.21 14.58 -5.44
C GLY A 65 1.79 14.75 -6.86
N LEU A 66 0.96 14.69 -7.90
CA LEU A 66 1.39 14.91 -9.27
C LEU A 66 1.97 16.32 -9.48
N VAL A 67 1.34 17.35 -8.91
CA VAL A 67 1.85 18.73 -8.94
C VAL A 67 3.17 18.83 -8.20
N MET A 68 3.27 18.23 -7.02
CA MET A 68 4.51 18.28 -6.21
C MET A 68 5.64 17.47 -6.83
N ILE A 69 5.33 16.34 -7.50
CA ILE A 69 6.32 15.58 -8.28
C ILE A 69 6.85 16.44 -9.44
N TYR A 70 5.99 17.17 -10.14
CA TYR A 70 6.47 18.10 -11.17
C TYR A 70 7.44 19.12 -10.59
N SER A 71 7.06 19.79 -9.48
CA SER A 71 7.93 20.78 -8.86
C SER A 71 9.26 20.19 -8.38
N SER A 72 9.22 19.07 -7.65
CA SER A 72 10.40 18.47 -7.03
C SER A 72 11.36 17.79 -8.01
N SER A 73 10.87 17.33 -9.17
CA SER A 73 11.67 16.51 -10.09
C SER A 73 12.29 17.25 -11.27
N ILE A 74 12.10 18.56 -11.42
CA ILE A 74 12.56 19.32 -12.60
C ILE A 74 14.05 19.15 -12.84
N MET A 75 14.88 19.41 -11.82
CA MET A 75 16.34 19.33 -11.96
C MET A 75 16.82 17.90 -12.16
N VAL A 76 16.30 16.95 -11.39
CA VAL A 76 16.63 15.53 -11.53
C VAL A 76 16.24 15.02 -12.93
N SER A 77 15.10 15.48 -13.46
CA SER A 77 14.66 15.15 -14.81
C SER A 77 15.58 15.71 -15.90
N ILE A 78 16.09 16.91 -15.72
CA ILE A 78 17.05 17.53 -16.68
C ILE A 78 18.38 16.77 -16.63
N VAL A 79 18.93 16.51 -15.45
CA VAL A 79 20.23 15.85 -15.28
C VAL A 79 20.19 14.41 -15.80
N ASP A 80 19.14 13.65 -15.47
CA ASP A 80 19.07 12.22 -15.78
C ASP A 80 18.58 11.93 -17.22
N LYS A 81 17.75 12.80 -17.79
CA LYS A 81 16.95 12.48 -18.99
C LYS A 81 16.83 13.62 -19.98
N ASP A 82 17.56 14.72 -19.81
CA ASP A 82 17.57 15.91 -20.69
C ASP A 82 16.17 16.55 -20.90
N THR A 83 15.18 16.19 -20.10
CA THR A 83 13.80 16.71 -20.22
C THR A 83 13.19 17.04 -18.88
N PRO A 84 12.71 18.27 -18.63
CA PRO A 84 12.22 18.70 -17.30
C PRO A 84 10.93 18.00 -16.87
N THR A 85 10.23 17.31 -17.78
CA THR A 85 8.90 16.72 -17.52
C THR A 85 8.93 15.19 -17.47
N PHE A 86 10.10 14.54 -17.43
CA PHE A 86 10.19 13.08 -17.52
C PHE A 86 9.43 12.36 -16.39
N TYR A 87 9.72 12.67 -15.12
CA TYR A 87 9.06 12.01 -13.99
C TYR A 87 7.58 12.38 -13.89
N TYR A 88 7.21 13.63 -14.21
CA TYR A 88 5.82 14.07 -14.29
C TYR A 88 5.01 13.25 -15.31
N ARG A 89 5.50 13.12 -16.55
CA ARG A 89 4.81 12.34 -17.59
C ARG A 89 4.68 10.87 -17.20
N LYS A 90 5.74 10.28 -16.66
CA LYS A 90 5.71 8.90 -16.15
C LYS A 90 4.69 8.73 -15.05
N GLN A 91 4.63 9.65 -14.07
CA GLN A 91 3.66 9.57 -12.99
C GLN A 91 2.23 9.77 -13.48
N LEU A 92 2.00 10.66 -14.45
CA LEU A 92 0.69 10.83 -15.08
C LEU A 92 0.21 9.52 -15.74
N MET A 93 1.09 8.83 -16.49
CA MET A 93 0.78 7.51 -17.04
C MET A 93 0.48 6.49 -15.96
N ASN A 94 1.29 6.45 -14.89
CA ASN A 94 1.06 5.58 -13.74
C ASN A 94 -0.29 5.85 -13.08
N LEU A 95 -0.70 7.11 -12.95
CA LEU A 95 -2.00 7.50 -12.38
C LEU A 95 -3.18 7.07 -13.26
N ILE A 96 -3.05 7.12 -14.58
CA ILE A 96 -4.10 6.62 -15.50
C ILE A 96 -4.30 5.11 -15.29
N VAL A 97 -3.19 4.34 -15.23
CA VAL A 97 -3.26 2.89 -14.98
C VAL A 97 -3.75 2.61 -13.56
N ALA A 98 -3.34 3.42 -12.57
CA ALA A 98 -3.78 3.33 -11.19
C ALA A 98 -5.28 3.63 -11.03
N ALA A 99 -5.82 4.60 -11.78
CA ALA A 99 -7.25 4.87 -11.81
C ALA A 99 -8.04 3.66 -12.34
N PHE A 100 -7.54 2.99 -13.40
CA PHE A 100 -8.14 1.75 -13.87
C PHE A 100 -8.09 0.66 -12.78
N ALA A 101 -6.95 0.49 -12.11
CA ALA A 101 -6.80 -0.47 -11.01
C ALA A 101 -7.74 -0.16 -9.83
N PHE A 102 -7.94 1.11 -9.49
CA PHE A 102 -8.91 1.56 -8.49
C PHE A 102 -10.33 1.08 -8.83
N PHE A 103 -10.79 1.33 -10.06
CA PHE A 103 -12.14 0.89 -10.46
C PHE A 103 -12.26 -0.63 -10.48
N VAL A 104 -11.24 -1.36 -10.94
CA VAL A 104 -11.21 -2.83 -10.86
C VAL A 104 -11.38 -3.29 -9.40
N GLY A 105 -10.63 -2.73 -8.45
CA GLY A 105 -10.76 -3.02 -7.02
C GLY A 105 -12.13 -2.65 -6.46
N ALA A 106 -12.71 -1.52 -6.89
CA ALA A 106 -14.01 -1.05 -6.45
C ALA A 106 -15.16 -1.94 -6.96
N PHE A 107 -15.05 -2.52 -8.15
CA PHE A 107 -16.08 -3.37 -8.74
C PHE A 107 -16.01 -4.83 -8.32
N ILE A 108 -14.83 -5.33 -7.92
CA ILE A 108 -14.68 -6.72 -7.44
C ILE A 108 -15.29 -6.84 -6.04
N PRO A 109 -16.34 -7.67 -5.82
CA PRO A 109 -16.87 -7.86 -4.49
C PRO A 109 -15.82 -8.43 -3.55
N TYR A 110 -15.55 -7.76 -2.43
CA TYR A 110 -14.50 -8.17 -1.48
C TYR A 110 -14.61 -9.62 -0.99
N LYS A 111 -15.81 -10.21 -0.99
CA LYS A 111 -16.06 -11.61 -0.61
C LYS A 111 -15.30 -12.63 -1.49
N HIS A 112 -14.92 -12.25 -2.73
CA HIS A 112 -14.11 -13.10 -3.60
C HIS A 112 -12.71 -13.37 -3.02
N PHE A 113 -12.16 -12.45 -2.27
CA PHE A 113 -10.84 -12.60 -1.65
C PHE A 113 -10.82 -13.67 -0.53
N SER A 114 -11.97 -14.17 -0.08
CA SER A 114 -12.04 -15.33 0.81
C SER A 114 -12.00 -16.69 0.08
N ASN A 115 -12.06 -16.71 -1.25
CA ASN A 115 -12.06 -17.96 -2.03
C ASN A 115 -10.69 -18.65 -1.96
N LYS A 116 -10.67 -19.93 -1.57
CA LYS A 116 -9.45 -20.74 -1.42
C LYS A 116 -8.60 -20.77 -2.69
N ARG A 117 -9.22 -20.91 -3.87
CA ARG A 117 -8.50 -20.98 -5.16
C ARG A 117 -7.82 -19.66 -5.47
N ILE A 118 -8.52 -18.53 -5.27
CA ILE A 118 -7.96 -17.18 -5.49
C ILE A 118 -6.78 -16.95 -4.56
N MET A 119 -6.92 -17.31 -3.28
CA MET A 119 -5.83 -17.17 -2.31
C MET A 119 -4.62 -18.04 -2.68
N GLN A 120 -4.83 -19.28 -3.13
CA GLN A 120 -3.73 -20.16 -3.57
C GLN A 120 -3.01 -19.59 -4.81
N ILE A 121 -3.76 -19.09 -5.79
CA ILE A 121 -3.20 -18.44 -6.98
C ILE A 121 -2.40 -17.19 -6.60
N MET A 122 -2.94 -16.33 -5.74
CA MET A 122 -2.25 -15.13 -5.27
C MET A 122 -0.98 -15.48 -4.47
N THR A 123 -1.02 -16.53 -3.62
CA THR A 123 0.15 -17.01 -2.88
C THR A 123 1.24 -17.48 -3.84
N ALA A 124 0.89 -18.31 -4.82
CA ALA A 124 1.84 -18.79 -5.82
C ALA A 124 2.45 -17.62 -6.62
N LEU A 125 1.61 -16.66 -7.05
CA LEU A 125 2.06 -15.48 -7.79
C LEU A 125 3.05 -14.63 -6.99
N VAL A 126 2.75 -14.31 -5.72
CA VAL A 126 3.66 -13.53 -4.86
C VAL A 126 4.99 -14.24 -4.69
N LEU A 127 4.97 -15.55 -4.39
CA LEU A 127 6.20 -16.33 -4.20
C LEU A 127 7.02 -16.42 -5.48
N ILE A 128 6.39 -16.61 -6.64
CA ILE A 128 7.07 -16.62 -7.94
C ILE A 128 7.71 -15.26 -8.22
N LEU A 129 6.98 -14.15 -7.98
CA LEU A 129 7.50 -12.79 -8.21
C LEU A 129 8.69 -12.47 -7.29
N LEU A 130 8.60 -12.82 -5.99
CA LEU A 130 9.69 -12.63 -5.05
C LEU A 130 10.91 -13.50 -5.38
N ALA A 131 10.69 -14.76 -5.80
CA ALA A 131 11.77 -15.62 -6.27
C ALA A 131 12.41 -15.09 -7.57
N TRP A 132 11.61 -14.55 -8.48
CA TRP A 132 12.11 -13.97 -9.74
C TRP A 132 13.05 -12.78 -9.50
N VAL A 133 12.75 -11.91 -8.54
CA VAL A 133 13.64 -10.81 -8.15
C VAL A 133 15.01 -11.32 -7.71
N LYS A 134 15.08 -12.45 -7.00
CA LYS A 134 16.35 -13.05 -6.58
C LYS A 134 17.22 -13.53 -7.74
N ILE A 135 16.60 -13.90 -8.87
CA ILE A 135 17.31 -14.46 -10.02
C ILE A 135 17.67 -13.37 -11.04
N LYS A 136 16.78 -12.38 -11.23
CA LYS A 136 16.89 -11.36 -12.28
C LYS A 136 16.48 -9.95 -11.80
N GLY A 137 16.62 -9.67 -10.50
CA GLY A 137 16.34 -8.35 -9.96
C GLY A 137 17.27 -7.28 -10.52
N VAL A 138 16.73 -6.09 -10.71
CA VAL A 138 17.46 -4.89 -11.08
C VAL A 138 17.66 -4.05 -9.85
N GLU A 139 18.88 -3.56 -9.66
CA GLU A 139 19.21 -2.66 -8.57
C GLU A 139 18.63 -1.26 -8.85
N ALA A 140 17.83 -0.74 -7.91
CA ALA A 140 17.39 0.64 -7.92
C ALA A 140 17.25 1.12 -6.47
N GLY A 141 17.77 2.32 -6.18
CA GLY A 141 17.74 2.88 -4.81
C GLY A 141 18.57 2.10 -3.78
N GLY A 142 19.58 1.32 -4.24
CA GLY A 142 20.46 0.53 -3.36
C GLY A 142 19.88 -0.83 -2.91
N ALA A 143 18.82 -1.31 -3.56
CA ALA A 143 18.24 -2.63 -3.32
C ALA A 143 17.90 -3.33 -4.66
N GLU A 144 18.23 -4.62 -4.76
CA GLU A 144 17.86 -5.48 -5.89
C GLU A 144 16.41 -5.98 -5.72
N SER A 145 15.43 -5.07 -5.77
CA SER A 145 14.03 -5.37 -5.43
C SER A 145 13.06 -5.15 -6.59
N TRP A 146 13.58 -4.88 -7.80
CA TRP A 146 12.76 -4.45 -8.93
C TRP A 146 12.81 -5.44 -10.09
N ILE A 147 11.65 -5.63 -10.75
CA ILE A 147 11.52 -6.34 -12.01
C ILE A 147 11.27 -5.30 -13.11
N ASN A 148 12.14 -5.25 -14.11
CA ASN A 148 11.95 -4.38 -15.26
C ASN A 148 10.94 -5.04 -16.23
N LEU A 149 9.75 -4.43 -16.37
CA LEU A 149 8.71 -4.85 -17.32
C LEU A 149 8.76 -4.04 -18.64
N GLY A 150 9.81 -3.26 -18.87
CA GLY A 150 9.97 -2.39 -20.03
C GLY A 150 9.23 -1.05 -19.88
N VAL A 151 7.94 -1.05 -19.65
CA VAL A 151 7.12 0.16 -19.48
C VAL A 151 7.27 0.75 -18.06
N MET A 152 7.35 -0.12 -17.05
CA MET A 152 7.50 0.27 -15.65
C MET A 152 8.34 -0.74 -14.88
N ASN A 153 9.03 -0.27 -13.87
CA ASN A 153 9.67 -1.16 -12.89
C ASN A 153 8.61 -1.62 -11.88
N PHE A 154 8.50 -2.93 -11.72
CA PHE A 154 7.55 -3.55 -10.79
C PHE A 154 8.28 -4.03 -9.54
N GLN A 155 7.79 -3.65 -8.36
CA GLN A 155 8.33 -4.07 -7.07
C GLN A 155 7.40 -5.10 -6.42
N PRO A 156 7.79 -6.37 -6.32
CA PRO A 156 6.96 -7.42 -5.76
C PRO A 156 6.60 -7.25 -4.30
N SER A 157 7.44 -6.57 -3.50
CA SER A 157 7.15 -6.26 -2.09
C SER A 157 5.92 -5.35 -1.93
N GLU A 158 5.63 -4.45 -2.88
CA GLU A 158 4.40 -3.65 -2.89
C GLU A 158 3.16 -4.54 -3.06
N PHE A 159 3.22 -5.51 -3.99
CA PHE A 159 2.13 -6.47 -4.16
C PHE A 159 1.98 -7.40 -2.95
N ALA A 160 3.08 -7.76 -2.29
CA ALA A 160 3.07 -8.57 -1.08
C ALA A 160 2.31 -7.91 0.08
N LYS A 161 2.35 -6.56 0.21
CA LYS A 161 1.59 -5.82 1.23
C LYS A 161 0.08 -6.03 1.06
N LEU A 162 -0.43 -5.84 -0.16
CA LEU A 162 -1.84 -6.11 -0.47
C LEU A 162 -2.18 -7.59 -0.26
N PHE A 163 -1.30 -8.47 -0.72
CA PHE A 163 -1.49 -9.92 -0.56
C PHE A 163 -1.65 -10.32 0.92
N ILE A 164 -0.80 -9.85 1.81
CA ILE A 164 -0.88 -10.16 3.25
C ILE A 164 -2.22 -9.71 3.84
N ILE A 165 -2.73 -8.54 3.47
CA ILE A 165 -4.06 -8.08 3.91
C ILE A 165 -5.14 -9.09 3.50
N LEU A 166 -5.21 -9.38 2.21
CA LEU A 166 -6.26 -10.23 1.65
C LEU A 166 -6.13 -11.69 2.10
N TYR A 167 -4.88 -12.18 2.20
CA TYR A 167 -4.60 -13.55 2.63
C TYR A 167 -4.97 -13.78 4.10
N PHE A 168 -4.52 -12.91 5.01
CA PHE A 168 -4.86 -13.04 6.42
C PHE A 168 -6.36 -12.88 6.66
N ALA A 169 -6.96 -11.85 6.07
CA ALA A 169 -8.40 -11.62 6.16
C ALA A 169 -9.21 -12.83 5.64
N GLY A 170 -8.87 -13.36 4.48
CA GLY A 170 -9.54 -14.52 3.90
C GLY A 170 -9.27 -15.82 4.67
N ALA A 171 -8.05 -16.04 5.17
CA ALA A 171 -7.70 -17.23 5.96
C ALA A 171 -8.47 -17.26 7.29
N PHE A 172 -8.47 -16.15 8.03
CA PHE A 172 -9.20 -16.05 9.29
C PHE A 172 -10.71 -16.08 9.10
N TYR A 173 -11.23 -15.40 8.09
CA TYR A 173 -12.66 -15.41 7.77
C TYR A 173 -13.19 -16.83 7.51
N ARG A 174 -12.50 -17.64 6.70
CA ARG A 174 -12.93 -19.02 6.43
C ARG A 174 -12.94 -19.90 7.67
N LYS A 175 -12.03 -19.65 8.61
CA LYS A 175 -11.98 -20.38 9.86
C LYS A 175 -13.08 -19.94 10.82
N SER A 176 -13.45 -18.65 10.80
CA SER A 176 -14.56 -18.14 11.59
C SER A 176 -15.94 -18.66 11.17
N LEU A 177 -16.07 -19.16 9.94
CA LEU A 177 -17.31 -19.77 9.49
C LEU A 177 -17.62 -21.12 10.19
N ASN A 178 -16.57 -21.83 10.62
CA ASN A 178 -16.71 -23.14 11.26
C ASN A 178 -16.66 -23.06 12.79
N ASN A 179 -15.88 -22.11 13.34
CA ASN A 179 -15.70 -21.91 14.78
C ASN A 179 -15.66 -20.43 15.10
N PRO A 180 -16.25 -19.97 16.22
CA PRO A 180 -16.09 -18.59 16.68
C PRO A 180 -14.61 -18.22 16.79
N MET A 181 -14.24 -16.98 16.41
CA MET A 181 -12.85 -16.50 16.44
C MET A 181 -12.19 -16.62 17.81
N GLU A 182 -12.99 -16.56 18.87
CA GLU A 182 -12.53 -16.74 20.26
C GLU A 182 -11.94 -18.14 20.51
N ASN A 183 -12.44 -19.16 19.80
CA ASN A 183 -12.08 -20.57 19.99
C ASN A 183 -11.10 -21.08 18.90
N LEU A 184 -10.46 -20.20 18.16
CA LEU A 184 -9.45 -20.61 17.17
C LEU A 184 -8.32 -21.40 17.84
N GLU A 185 -8.10 -22.61 17.35
CA GLU A 185 -6.98 -23.45 17.76
C GLU A 185 -5.65 -22.83 17.31
N PRO A 186 -4.56 -23.03 18.07
CA PRO A 186 -3.21 -22.58 17.67
C PRO A 186 -2.82 -22.98 16.25
N ASN A 187 -3.15 -24.18 15.83
CA ASN A 187 -2.87 -24.70 14.48
C ASN A 187 -3.49 -23.87 13.36
N ASN A 188 -4.56 -23.15 13.67
CA ASN A 188 -5.25 -22.30 12.69
C ASN A 188 -4.48 -21.01 12.38
N ILE A 189 -3.58 -20.60 13.25
CA ILE A 189 -2.76 -19.40 13.11
C ILE A 189 -1.41 -19.72 12.47
N VAL A 190 -0.92 -20.95 12.61
CA VAL A 190 0.41 -21.39 12.12
C VAL A 190 0.57 -21.19 10.61
N TYR A 191 -0.40 -21.61 9.79
CA TYR A 191 -0.29 -21.46 8.33
C TYR A 191 -0.17 -20.01 7.86
N PRO A 192 -1.00 -19.05 8.31
CA PRO A 192 -0.79 -17.64 7.98
C PRO A 192 0.58 -17.12 8.42
N ILE A 193 1.08 -17.52 9.60
CA ILE A 193 2.43 -17.14 10.07
C ILE A 193 3.50 -17.68 9.14
N LEU A 194 3.43 -18.95 8.75
CA LEU A 194 4.43 -19.55 7.86
C LEU A 194 4.50 -18.83 6.50
N VAL A 195 3.35 -18.53 5.91
CA VAL A 195 3.31 -17.76 4.65
C VAL A 195 3.91 -16.36 4.83
N TRP A 196 3.58 -15.68 5.93
CA TRP A 196 4.15 -14.38 6.28
C TRP A 196 5.68 -14.47 6.47
N LEU A 197 6.17 -15.48 7.20
CA LEU A 197 7.61 -15.70 7.41
C LEU A 197 8.36 -15.93 6.10
N VAL A 198 7.81 -16.73 5.20
CA VAL A 198 8.43 -16.97 3.88
C VAL A 198 8.51 -15.67 3.09
N ILE A 199 7.45 -14.86 3.07
CA ILE A 199 7.44 -13.57 2.36
C ILE A 199 8.43 -12.60 2.98
N ILE A 200 8.43 -12.45 4.31
CA ILE A 200 9.40 -11.59 5.00
C ILE A 200 10.83 -12.10 4.80
N GLY A 201 11.03 -13.43 4.73
CA GLY A 201 12.30 -14.02 4.40
C GLY A 201 12.82 -13.55 3.04
N PHE A 202 12.00 -13.63 2.00
CA PHE A 202 12.36 -13.13 0.68
C PHE A 202 12.64 -11.62 0.69
N VAL A 203 11.72 -10.81 1.21
CA VAL A 203 11.86 -9.34 1.28
C VAL A 203 13.05 -8.94 2.18
N GLY A 204 13.27 -9.64 3.28
CA GLY A 204 14.42 -9.43 4.16
C GLY A 204 15.76 -9.72 3.49
N THR A 205 15.82 -10.70 2.57
CA THR A 205 17.04 -10.94 1.78
C THR A 205 17.29 -9.86 0.72
N GLU A 206 16.29 -9.09 0.31
CA GLU A 206 16.42 -7.86 -0.51
C GLU A 206 16.90 -6.69 0.34
N VAL A 207 16.88 -6.87 1.68
CA VAL A 207 17.26 -5.90 2.71
C VAL A 207 16.41 -4.61 2.68
N ASP A 208 15.17 -4.77 2.26
CA ASP A 208 14.14 -3.73 2.36
C ASP A 208 13.49 -3.78 3.75
N LEU A 209 14.18 -3.20 4.75
CA LEU A 209 13.69 -3.15 6.15
C LEU A 209 12.38 -2.35 6.26
N GLY A 210 12.19 -1.35 5.41
CA GLY A 210 10.96 -0.57 5.36
C GLY A 210 9.75 -1.44 4.99
N ALA A 211 9.88 -2.25 3.94
CA ALA A 211 8.82 -3.18 3.54
C ALA A 211 8.57 -4.26 4.61
N VAL A 212 9.61 -4.77 5.27
CA VAL A 212 9.47 -5.74 6.38
C VAL A 212 8.67 -5.14 7.53
N LEU A 213 8.97 -3.91 7.94
CA LEU A 213 8.22 -3.20 8.99
C LEU A 213 6.75 -3.01 8.62
N ILE A 214 6.47 -2.59 7.37
CA ILE A 214 5.11 -2.36 6.89
C ILE A 214 4.34 -3.69 6.82
N LEU A 215 4.92 -4.75 6.25
CA LEU A 215 4.31 -6.08 6.18
C LEU A 215 3.98 -6.63 7.57
N SER A 216 4.86 -6.41 8.55
CA SER A 216 4.66 -6.81 9.94
C SER A 216 3.54 -6.00 10.60
N GLY A 217 3.54 -4.67 10.42
CA GLY A 217 2.48 -3.79 10.92
C GLY A 217 1.10 -4.14 10.35
N ILE A 218 1.03 -4.45 9.05
CA ILE A 218 -0.20 -4.93 8.40
C ILE A 218 -0.67 -6.24 9.03
N ALA A 219 0.22 -7.23 9.18
CA ALA A 219 -0.13 -8.52 9.76
C ALA A 219 -0.71 -8.38 11.18
N ILE A 220 -0.05 -7.56 12.01
CA ILE A 220 -0.50 -7.25 13.37
C ILE A 220 -1.90 -6.63 13.34
N ALA A 221 -2.13 -5.62 12.49
CA ALA A 221 -3.40 -4.91 12.43
C ALA A 221 -4.56 -5.82 11.96
N VAL A 222 -4.32 -6.67 10.95
CA VAL A 222 -5.34 -7.61 10.47
C VAL A 222 -5.68 -8.64 11.53
N VAL A 223 -4.68 -9.15 12.26
CA VAL A 223 -4.90 -10.09 13.38
C VAL A 223 -5.64 -9.42 14.53
N ALA A 224 -5.29 -8.17 14.88
CA ALA A 224 -6.02 -7.40 15.90
C ALA A 224 -7.49 -7.20 15.51
N ALA A 225 -7.75 -6.91 14.23
CA ALA A 225 -9.11 -6.74 13.70
C ALA A 225 -9.89 -8.05 13.56
N SER A 226 -9.25 -9.21 13.64
CA SER A 226 -9.89 -10.51 13.46
C SER A 226 -10.89 -10.87 14.58
N GLY A 227 -10.73 -10.29 15.79
CA GLY A 227 -11.52 -10.64 16.97
C GLY A 227 -10.96 -11.82 17.78
N ILE A 228 -9.70 -12.17 17.55
CA ILE A 228 -8.99 -13.17 18.38
C ILE A 228 -8.86 -12.67 19.82
N GLN A 229 -8.93 -13.59 20.80
CA GLN A 229 -8.71 -13.27 22.21
C GLN A 229 -7.38 -12.56 22.45
N PHE A 230 -7.36 -11.54 23.30
CA PHE A 230 -6.18 -10.72 23.57
C PHE A 230 -4.95 -11.52 23.99
N LYS A 231 -5.11 -12.58 24.78
CA LYS A 231 -4.00 -13.48 25.15
C LYS A 231 -3.37 -14.19 23.94
N LYS A 232 -4.20 -14.65 22.99
CA LYS A 232 -3.75 -15.29 21.76
C LYS A 232 -3.10 -14.26 20.82
N PHE A 233 -3.62 -13.02 20.79
CA PHE A 233 -3.03 -11.91 20.06
C PHE A 233 -1.63 -11.57 20.57
N ILE A 234 -1.43 -11.44 21.90
CA ILE A 234 -0.08 -11.22 22.46
C ILE A 234 0.85 -12.35 22.10
N LYS A 235 0.40 -13.62 22.23
CA LYS A 235 1.22 -14.78 21.84
C LYS A 235 1.62 -14.71 20.35
N PHE A 236 0.68 -14.36 19.46
CA PHE A 236 0.96 -14.17 18.05
C PHE A 236 2.03 -13.08 17.83
N PHE A 237 1.89 -11.94 18.47
CA PHE A 237 2.82 -10.82 18.39
C PHE A 237 4.22 -11.19 18.91
N THR A 238 4.29 -11.88 20.06
CA THR A 238 5.56 -12.38 20.60
C THR A 238 6.23 -13.34 19.61
N VAL A 239 5.48 -14.27 19.00
CA VAL A 239 6.01 -15.19 18.00
C VAL A 239 6.53 -14.43 16.79
N LEU A 240 5.83 -13.40 16.30
CA LEU A 240 6.31 -12.56 15.19
C LEU A 240 7.64 -11.88 15.53
N ILE A 241 7.77 -11.32 16.72
CA ILE A 241 9.01 -10.66 17.16
C ILE A 241 10.15 -11.69 17.24
N VAL A 242 9.94 -12.79 17.95
CA VAL A 242 10.99 -13.82 18.14
C VAL A 242 11.44 -14.41 16.80
N LEU A 243 10.49 -14.74 15.92
CA LEU A 243 10.84 -15.29 14.61
C LEU A 243 11.47 -14.25 13.69
N GLY A 244 11.01 -13.00 13.74
CA GLY A 244 11.59 -11.89 12.98
C GLY A 244 13.03 -11.58 13.41
N THR A 245 13.29 -11.54 14.72
CA THR A 245 14.65 -11.32 15.27
C THR A 245 15.56 -12.51 15.00
N ALA A 246 15.06 -13.75 15.12
CA ALA A 246 15.83 -14.95 14.79
C ALA A 246 16.18 -14.98 13.30
N MET A 247 15.26 -14.61 12.42
CA MET A 247 15.50 -14.55 10.98
C MET A 247 16.49 -13.43 10.62
N LEU A 248 16.40 -12.27 11.25
CA LEU A 248 17.39 -11.20 11.09
C LEU A 248 18.79 -11.68 11.54
N GLY A 249 18.88 -12.34 12.70
CA GLY A 249 20.12 -12.92 13.19
C GLY A 249 20.70 -13.97 12.22
N LEU A 250 19.85 -14.83 11.66
CA LEU A 250 20.26 -15.82 10.65
C LEU A 250 20.75 -15.15 9.36
N LEU A 251 20.08 -14.10 8.90
CA LEU A 251 20.50 -13.33 7.73
C LEU A 251 21.88 -12.67 7.96
N ILE A 252 22.12 -12.13 9.16
CA ILE A 252 23.43 -11.57 9.54
C ILE A 252 24.51 -12.67 9.53
N LEU A 253 24.21 -13.86 10.05
CA LEU A 253 25.15 -14.99 10.05
C LEU A 253 25.47 -15.51 8.65
N ILE A 254 24.49 -15.55 7.74
CA ILE A 254 24.68 -16.07 6.38
C ILE A 254 25.36 -15.05 5.46
N LYS A 255 24.95 -13.79 5.51
CA LYS A 255 25.45 -12.73 4.61
C LYS A 255 26.63 -11.95 5.17
N GLY A 256 26.85 -12.00 6.50
CA GLY A 256 27.96 -11.33 7.16
C GLY A 256 28.09 -9.85 6.74
N ASP A 257 29.29 -9.47 6.29
CA ASP A 257 29.61 -8.10 5.85
C ASP A 257 28.79 -7.66 4.63
N GLY A 258 28.24 -8.57 3.84
CA GLY A 258 27.37 -8.26 2.72
C GLY A 258 25.98 -7.68 3.10
N LEU A 259 25.58 -7.81 4.38
CA LEU A 259 24.40 -7.12 4.93
C LEU A 259 24.71 -5.69 5.41
N LEU A 260 25.93 -5.46 5.84
CA LEU A 260 26.41 -4.20 6.37
C LEU A 260 27.16 -3.41 5.28
N THR A 261 26.50 -3.15 4.15
CA THR A 261 27.05 -2.30 3.11
C THR A 261 27.21 -0.86 3.62
N ASP A 262 28.16 -0.12 3.05
CA ASP A 262 28.45 1.29 3.43
C ASP A 262 27.19 2.16 3.42
N ASN A 263 26.31 1.96 2.45
CA ASN A 263 25.01 2.67 2.39
C ASN A 263 24.09 2.39 3.59
N ARG A 264 24.12 1.18 4.14
CA ARG A 264 23.25 0.78 5.27
C ARG A 264 23.82 1.23 6.59
N ILE A 265 25.13 1.05 6.76
CA ILE A 265 25.87 1.62 7.89
C ILE A 265 25.70 3.15 7.88
N GLY A 266 25.78 3.77 6.70
CA GLY A 266 25.51 5.17 6.49
C GLY A 266 24.12 5.63 6.98
N ARG A 267 23.06 4.85 6.71
CA ARG A 267 21.70 5.15 7.21
C ARG A 267 21.59 5.08 8.74
N ILE A 268 22.27 4.12 9.37
CA ILE A 268 22.29 3.99 10.84
C ILE A 268 23.12 5.13 11.45
N LYS A 269 24.28 5.46 10.87
CA LYS A 269 25.11 6.59 11.29
C LYS A 269 24.37 7.92 11.13
N ALA A 270 23.71 8.12 9.98
CA ALA A 270 22.88 9.30 9.73
C ALA A 270 21.73 9.46 10.73
N PHE A 271 21.17 8.35 11.21
CA PHE A 271 20.14 8.37 12.25
C PHE A 271 20.70 8.72 13.63
N LEU A 272 21.87 8.17 14.01
CA LEU A 272 22.47 8.42 15.33
C LEU A 272 23.10 9.81 15.44
N ASN A 273 23.91 10.21 14.44
CA ASN A 273 24.63 11.48 14.41
C ASN A 273 24.67 12.07 13.00
N PRO A 274 23.55 12.66 12.52
CA PRO A 274 23.48 13.15 11.14
C PRO A 274 24.51 14.25 10.82
N PHE A 275 24.87 15.07 11.80
CA PHE A 275 25.80 16.21 11.60
C PHE A 275 27.30 15.84 11.69
N GLU A 276 27.62 14.59 12.07
CA GLU A 276 29.01 14.13 12.14
C GLU A 276 29.56 13.68 10.77
N TYR A 277 28.63 13.24 9.89
CA TYR A 277 28.97 12.67 8.58
C TYR A 277 28.37 13.52 7.47
N GLU A 278 29.19 14.25 6.73
CA GLU A 278 28.76 15.20 5.68
C GLU A 278 28.42 14.53 4.32
N SER A 279 28.41 13.20 4.23
CA SER A 279 28.24 12.47 2.96
C SER A 279 27.16 11.40 3.02
N GLY A 280 26.66 10.98 1.87
CA GLY A 280 25.71 9.88 1.73
C GLY A 280 24.35 10.13 2.39
N SER A 281 23.90 9.21 3.23
CA SER A 281 22.58 9.29 3.89
C SER A 281 22.47 10.46 4.87
N SER A 282 23.57 10.88 5.53
CA SER A 282 23.57 12.03 6.42
C SER A 282 23.35 13.33 5.65
N TYR A 283 24.01 13.48 4.50
CA TYR A 283 23.78 14.62 3.60
C TYR A 283 22.30 14.75 3.20
N GLN A 284 21.67 13.64 2.87
CA GLN A 284 20.24 13.60 2.51
C GLN A 284 19.34 14.03 3.67
N VAL A 285 19.62 13.55 4.90
CA VAL A 285 18.85 13.92 6.11
C VAL A 285 19.01 15.40 6.45
N ILE A 286 20.25 15.92 6.42
CA ILE A 286 20.53 17.32 6.74
C ILE A 286 19.83 18.26 5.75
N ASN A 287 19.92 17.98 4.44
CA ASN A 287 19.23 18.80 3.43
C ASN A 287 17.70 18.68 3.56
N GLY A 288 17.17 17.52 3.99
CA GLY A 288 15.77 17.39 4.37
C GLY A 288 15.37 18.30 5.53
N TYR A 289 16.20 18.39 6.58
CA TYR A 289 15.96 19.30 7.70
C TYR A 289 16.07 20.76 7.29
N ILE A 290 17.05 21.13 6.44
CA ILE A 290 17.19 22.47 5.90
C ILE A 290 15.95 22.85 5.09
N ALA A 291 15.43 21.93 4.23
CA ALA A 291 14.21 22.15 3.47
C ALA A 291 13.02 22.46 4.39
N ILE A 292 12.81 21.62 5.42
CA ILE A 292 11.71 21.83 6.37
C ILE A 292 11.88 23.14 7.14
N GLY A 293 13.10 23.44 7.59
CA GLY A 293 13.42 24.64 8.36
C GLY A 293 13.27 25.92 7.55
N SER A 294 13.69 25.91 6.27
CA SER A 294 13.57 27.09 5.38
C SER A 294 12.12 27.39 4.98
N GLY A 295 11.27 26.36 4.89
CA GLY A 295 9.84 26.55 4.56
C GLY A 295 9.05 27.25 5.68
N GLY A 296 9.38 26.97 6.93
CA GLY A 296 8.71 27.58 8.09
C GLY A 296 7.19 27.43 8.06
N LEU A 297 6.47 28.49 8.42
CA LEU A 297 5.00 28.49 8.45
C LEU A 297 4.38 28.79 7.08
N GLU A 298 4.96 29.72 6.35
CA GLU A 298 4.37 30.26 5.11
C GLU A 298 4.85 29.54 3.85
N GLY A 299 6.02 28.88 3.91
CA GLY A 299 6.70 28.33 2.75
C GLY A 299 7.43 29.39 1.93
N VAL A 300 8.36 28.96 1.09
CA VAL A 300 9.10 29.87 0.18
C VAL A 300 8.33 30.15 -1.11
N GLY A 301 7.20 29.49 -1.32
CA GLY A 301 6.37 29.56 -2.52
C GLY A 301 6.50 28.34 -3.42
N LEU A 302 5.40 27.97 -4.09
CA LEU A 302 5.36 26.82 -5.00
C LEU A 302 6.39 27.00 -6.12
N GLY A 303 7.21 25.99 -6.34
CA GLY A 303 8.26 26.03 -7.34
C GLY A 303 9.55 26.77 -6.92
N GLN A 304 9.64 27.29 -5.70
CA GLN A 304 10.76 28.12 -5.23
C GLN A 304 11.73 27.36 -4.28
N SER A 305 11.56 26.06 -4.09
CA SER A 305 12.49 25.27 -3.28
C SER A 305 13.92 25.37 -3.81
N ILE A 306 14.88 25.62 -2.94
CA ILE A 306 16.31 25.61 -3.24
C ILE A 306 16.83 24.17 -3.18
N GLN A 307 16.33 23.38 -2.23
CA GLN A 307 16.85 22.02 -2.00
C GLN A 307 16.62 21.07 -3.19
N LYS A 308 15.58 21.29 -4.00
CA LYS A 308 15.32 20.53 -5.24
C LYS A 308 16.30 20.82 -6.38
N LEU A 309 17.11 21.89 -6.28
CA LEU A 309 18.09 22.28 -7.31
C LEU A 309 19.34 21.39 -7.33
N GLY A 310 19.28 20.19 -6.76
CA GLY A 310 20.38 19.21 -6.74
C GLY A 310 21.02 19.01 -5.37
N TYR A 311 20.61 19.79 -4.36
CA TYR A 311 21.10 19.61 -2.99
C TYR A 311 20.48 18.39 -2.31
N LEU A 312 19.18 18.14 -2.52
CA LEU A 312 18.48 17.00 -1.95
C LEU A 312 18.41 15.86 -2.97
N PRO A 313 19.05 14.69 -2.73
CA PRO A 313 18.91 13.51 -3.56
C PRO A 313 17.48 12.96 -3.52
N GLU A 314 17.00 12.46 -4.66
CA GLU A 314 15.68 11.79 -4.78
C GLU A 314 14.49 12.60 -4.18
N PRO A 315 14.37 13.91 -4.44
CA PRO A 315 13.36 14.76 -3.81
C PRO A 315 11.93 14.40 -4.22
N GLN A 316 11.74 13.66 -5.34
CA GLN A 316 10.44 13.23 -5.85
C GLN A 316 9.93 11.90 -5.23
N THR A 317 10.78 11.17 -4.52
CA THR A 317 10.48 9.84 -3.95
C THR A 317 10.22 9.92 -2.45
N ASP A 318 11.18 9.58 -1.63
CA ASP A 318 11.06 9.46 -0.18
C ASP A 318 11.17 10.80 0.57
N PHE A 319 11.75 11.83 -0.04
CA PHE A 319 11.89 13.17 0.53
C PHE A 319 10.89 14.20 -0.01
N ILE A 320 9.88 13.79 -0.75
CA ILE A 320 8.90 14.74 -1.34
C ILE A 320 8.23 15.61 -0.27
N MET A 321 8.03 15.08 0.95
CA MET A 321 7.45 15.85 2.04
C MET A 321 8.34 16.99 2.50
N ALA A 322 9.67 16.88 2.41
CA ALA A 322 10.59 17.96 2.70
C ALA A 322 10.41 19.12 1.70
N ILE A 323 10.27 18.80 0.41
CA ILE A 323 10.01 19.82 -0.63
C ILE A 323 8.62 20.45 -0.45
N ILE A 324 7.61 19.66 -0.09
CA ILE A 324 6.28 20.19 0.23
C ILE A 324 6.33 21.16 1.41
N ALA A 325 7.09 20.80 2.47
CA ALA A 325 7.27 21.66 3.62
C ALA A 325 8.07 22.94 3.27
N GLU A 326 9.08 22.85 2.41
CA GLU A 326 9.86 24.00 1.94
C GLU A 326 8.98 24.94 1.11
N GLU A 327 8.26 24.42 0.10
CA GLU A 327 7.50 25.25 -0.83
C GLU A 327 6.19 25.81 -0.23
N LEU A 328 5.43 25.00 0.51
CA LEU A 328 4.09 25.32 0.99
C LEU A 328 4.00 25.53 2.50
N GLY A 329 5.12 25.38 3.22
CA GLY A 329 5.15 25.52 4.67
C GLY A 329 4.20 24.56 5.40
N ILE A 330 3.71 25.00 6.53
CA ILE A 330 2.80 24.22 7.39
C ILE A 330 1.49 23.84 6.68
N LEU A 331 1.01 24.66 5.75
CA LEU A 331 -0.22 24.37 4.99
C LEU A 331 -0.06 23.11 4.13
N GLY A 332 1.07 22.96 3.42
CA GLY A 332 1.37 21.76 2.65
C GLY A 332 1.42 20.51 3.54
N VAL A 333 2.05 20.63 4.71
CA VAL A 333 2.13 19.56 5.70
C VAL A 333 0.74 19.15 6.19
N ILE A 334 -0.11 20.12 6.57
CA ILE A 334 -1.49 19.86 7.03
C ILE A 334 -2.33 19.20 5.94
N ILE A 335 -2.21 19.63 4.69
CA ILE A 335 -2.95 19.02 3.56
C ILE A 335 -2.60 17.54 3.42
N VAL A 336 -1.32 17.20 3.44
CA VAL A 336 -0.86 15.81 3.27
C VAL A 336 -1.23 14.96 4.48
N LEU A 337 -0.88 15.40 5.70
CA LEU A 337 -1.18 14.66 6.92
C LEU A 337 -2.68 14.55 7.17
N GLY A 338 -3.43 15.61 6.92
CA GLY A 338 -4.88 15.63 7.04
C GLY A 338 -5.56 14.69 6.05
N GLY A 339 -5.12 14.68 4.80
CA GLY A 339 -5.66 13.80 3.77
C GLY A 339 -5.36 12.31 4.05
N LEU A 340 -4.11 11.97 4.37
CA LEU A 340 -3.72 10.61 4.76
C LEU A 340 -4.43 10.18 6.05
N GLY A 341 -4.45 11.05 7.07
CA GLY A 341 -5.15 10.82 8.33
C GLY A 341 -6.66 10.59 8.14
N PHE A 342 -7.30 11.35 7.25
CA PHE A 342 -8.71 11.15 6.92
C PHE A 342 -8.97 9.78 6.29
N ILE A 343 -8.13 9.33 5.34
CA ILE A 343 -8.26 7.99 4.74
C ILE A 343 -8.11 6.91 5.81
N VAL A 344 -7.08 7.00 6.67
CA VAL A 344 -6.85 6.05 7.77
C VAL A 344 -8.03 6.05 8.74
N PHE A 345 -8.47 7.22 9.20
CA PHE A 345 -9.62 7.36 10.08
C PHE A 345 -10.89 6.76 9.48
N ARG A 346 -11.11 6.99 8.18
CA ARG A 346 -12.27 6.44 7.46
C ARG A 346 -12.19 4.93 7.36
N ALA A 347 -11.01 4.35 7.04
CA ALA A 347 -10.79 2.92 6.99
C ALA A 347 -11.07 2.24 8.34
N LEU A 348 -10.56 2.82 9.44
CA LEU A 348 -10.81 2.32 10.79
C LEU A 348 -12.29 2.46 11.18
N THR A 349 -12.95 3.55 10.79
CA THR A 349 -14.40 3.73 11.01
C THR A 349 -15.23 2.67 10.29
N ILE A 350 -14.84 2.30 9.05
CA ILE A 350 -15.46 1.21 8.30
C ILE A 350 -15.25 -0.10 9.02
N ALA A 351 -14.02 -0.39 9.44
CA ALA A 351 -13.67 -1.61 10.18
C ALA A 351 -14.47 -1.77 11.48
N LEU A 352 -14.65 -0.70 12.24
CA LEU A 352 -15.39 -0.73 13.51
C LEU A 352 -16.91 -0.82 13.34
N LYS A 353 -17.44 -0.36 12.20
CA LYS A 353 -18.90 -0.30 11.96
C LYS A 353 -19.47 -1.54 11.28
N THR A 354 -18.65 -2.38 10.68
CA THR A 354 -19.10 -3.60 10.00
C THR A 354 -19.25 -4.78 10.95
N LYS A 355 -20.26 -5.59 10.72
CA LYS A 355 -20.47 -6.88 11.39
C LYS A 355 -19.73 -8.03 10.67
N ASP A 356 -19.41 -7.87 9.38
CA ASP A 356 -18.69 -8.88 8.60
C ASP A 356 -17.19 -8.90 8.98
N PRO A 357 -16.69 -10.00 9.55
CA PRO A 357 -15.28 -10.11 9.94
C PRO A 357 -14.31 -9.93 8.77
N LEU A 358 -14.67 -10.38 7.56
CA LEU A 358 -13.82 -10.22 6.37
C LEU A 358 -13.68 -8.74 6.01
N ALA A 359 -14.80 -8.02 5.94
CA ALA A 359 -14.82 -6.58 5.66
C ALA A 359 -14.02 -5.80 6.69
N ARG A 360 -14.16 -6.15 7.98
CA ARG A 360 -13.44 -5.54 9.10
C ARG A 360 -11.94 -5.70 8.95
N MET A 361 -11.45 -6.91 8.69
CA MET A 361 -10.02 -7.20 8.55
C MET A 361 -9.42 -6.52 7.33
N ILE A 362 -10.12 -6.51 6.18
CA ILE A 362 -9.64 -5.84 4.96
C ILE A 362 -9.54 -4.32 5.20
N ALA A 363 -10.57 -3.70 5.75
CA ALA A 363 -10.57 -2.25 6.01
C ALA A 363 -9.49 -1.85 7.02
N ALA A 364 -9.34 -2.59 8.12
CA ALA A 364 -8.28 -2.37 9.09
C ALA A 364 -6.89 -2.56 8.48
N GLY A 365 -6.70 -3.60 7.66
CA GLY A 365 -5.44 -3.88 6.99
C GLY A 365 -5.02 -2.77 6.02
N ILE A 366 -5.93 -2.28 5.18
CA ILE A 366 -5.65 -1.19 4.24
C ILE A 366 -5.37 0.11 4.98
N GLY A 367 -6.18 0.45 6.00
CA GLY A 367 -5.96 1.63 6.83
C GLY A 367 -4.60 1.59 7.55
N SER A 368 -4.24 0.44 8.11
CA SER A 368 -2.94 0.25 8.77
C SER A 368 -1.77 0.30 7.81
N TRP A 369 -1.92 -0.23 6.60
CA TRP A 369 -0.88 -0.11 5.57
C TRP A 369 -0.56 1.35 5.31
N ILE A 370 -1.58 2.18 5.00
CA ILE A 370 -1.40 3.61 4.74
C ILE A 370 -0.79 4.32 5.96
N ALA A 371 -1.28 4.02 7.17
CA ALA A 371 -0.77 4.63 8.41
C ALA A 371 0.70 4.28 8.68
N VAL A 372 1.05 2.98 8.63
CA VAL A 372 2.42 2.51 8.90
C VAL A 372 3.38 2.99 7.82
N GLN A 373 3.01 2.94 6.55
CA GLN A 373 3.85 3.41 5.46
C GLN A 373 4.09 4.91 5.55
N SER A 374 3.06 5.71 5.88
CA SER A 374 3.21 7.15 6.12
C SER A 374 4.12 7.41 7.33
N PHE A 375 3.95 6.67 8.43
CA PHE A 375 4.79 6.79 9.61
C PHE A 375 6.26 6.44 9.31
N VAL A 376 6.51 5.38 8.55
CA VAL A 376 7.87 4.95 8.18
C VAL A 376 8.54 6.00 7.29
N ASN A 377 7.85 6.60 6.32
CA ASN A 377 8.40 7.65 5.48
C ASN A 377 8.68 8.93 6.29
N LEU A 378 7.66 9.44 6.98
CA LEU A 378 7.77 10.71 7.74
C LEU A 378 8.69 10.57 8.96
N GLY A 379 8.69 9.40 9.60
CA GLY A 379 9.59 9.09 10.70
C GLY A 379 11.05 9.04 10.27
N GLY A 380 11.34 8.51 9.07
CA GLY A 380 12.68 8.55 8.48
C GLY A 380 13.10 9.98 8.15
N LEU A 381 12.21 10.77 7.55
CA LEU A 381 12.48 12.18 7.23
C LEU A 381 12.72 13.05 8.47
N SER A 382 11.97 12.81 9.55
CA SER A 382 12.07 13.58 10.80
C SER A 382 13.14 13.06 11.78
N GLY A 383 13.87 11.99 11.43
CA GLY A 383 14.86 11.38 12.30
C GLY A 383 14.30 10.62 13.50
N LEU A 384 13.02 10.24 13.50
CA LEU A 384 12.43 9.35 14.51
C LEU A 384 12.85 7.89 14.34
N ILE A 385 13.12 7.48 13.11
CA ILE A 385 13.61 6.15 12.73
C ILE A 385 14.68 6.30 11.65
N PRO A 386 15.55 5.30 11.43
CA PRO A 386 16.50 5.32 10.32
C PRO A 386 15.78 5.42 8.97
N LEU A 387 16.42 6.08 7.99
CA LEU A 387 15.91 6.18 6.62
C LEU A 387 15.69 4.82 6.01
N THR A 388 14.51 4.61 5.43
CA THR A 388 14.12 3.33 4.82
C THR A 388 13.98 3.41 3.30
N GLY A 389 13.83 4.60 2.70
CA GLY A 389 13.59 4.77 1.26
C GLY A 389 12.15 4.40 0.85
N VAL A 390 11.21 4.32 1.78
CA VAL A 390 9.80 4.01 1.51
C VAL A 390 9.08 5.26 1.02
N THR A 391 8.28 5.12 -0.03
CA THR A 391 7.50 6.22 -0.60
C THR A 391 6.31 6.62 0.27
N LEU A 392 5.96 7.93 0.27
CA LEU A 392 4.75 8.44 0.94
C LEU A 392 3.50 8.09 0.11
N PRO A 393 2.49 7.43 0.69
CA PRO A 393 1.30 6.98 -0.04
C PRO A 393 0.62 8.08 -0.84
N PHE A 394 0.29 7.83 -2.11
CA PHE A 394 -0.40 8.70 -3.07
C PHE A 394 0.35 9.98 -3.50
N ILE A 395 1.37 10.40 -2.76
CA ILE A 395 2.08 11.67 -2.97
C ILE A 395 3.39 11.44 -3.72
N SER A 396 4.22 10.49 -3.26
CA SER A 396 5.53 10.22 -3.86
C SER A 396 5.46 9.64 -5.26
N TYR A 397 6.50 9.88 -6.04
CA TYR A 397 6.72 9.17 -7.30
C TYR A 397 6.95 7.67 -7.02
N GLY A 398 6.16 6.82 -7.69
CA GLY A 398 6.30 5.37 -7.55
C GLY A 398 5.25 4.62 -8.37
N GLY A 399 5.67 4.02 -9.50
CA GLY A 399 4.75 3.33 -10.43
C GLY A 399 3.99 2.17 -9.80
N THR A 400 4.70 1.21 -9.21
CA THR A 400 4.09 0.04 -8.58
C THR A 400 3.29 0.40 -7.35
N SER A 401 3.85 1.28 -6.50
CA SER A 401 3.22 1.67 -5.24
C SER A 401 1.86 2.32 -5.47
N ILE A 402 1.78 3.32 -6.36
CA ILE A 402 0.51 3.99 -6.67
C ILE A 402 -0.50 3.04 -7.31
N LEU A 403 -0.06 2.10 -8.16
CA LEU A 403 -0.93 1.12 -8.79
C LEU A 403 -1.60 0.20 -7.76
N ILE A 404 -0.80 -0.40 -6.87
CA ILE A 404 -1.30 -1.37 -5.89
C ILE A 404 -2.10 -0.68 -4.77
N LEU A 405 -1.65 0.49 -4.31
CA LEU A 405 -2.40 1.31 -3.35
C LEU A 405 -3.75 1.75 -3.91
N SER A 406 -3.82 2.13 -5.20
CA SER A 406 -5.07 2.51 -5.85
C SER A 406 -6.05 1.34 -5.94
N PHE A 407 -5.56 0.14 -6.28
CA PHE A 407 -6.38 -1.06 -6.21
C PHE A 407 -6.89 -1.32 -4.78
N ALA A 408 -6.04 -1.21 -3.78
CA ALA A 408 -6.42 -1.35 -2.37
C ALA A 408 -7.47 -0.31 -1.95
N MET A 409 -7.34 0.94 -2.40
CA MET A 409 -8.36 1.97 -2.18
C MET A 409 -9.69 1.62 -2.85
N GLY A 410 -9.67 1.07 -4.06
CA GLY A 410 -10.86 0.54 -4.71
C GLY A 410 -11.54 -0.54 -3.87
N VAL A 411 -10.77 -1.51 -3.36
CA VAL A 411 -11.29 -2.55 -2.46
C VAL A 411 -11.86 -1.94 -1.17
N LEU A 412 -11.23 -0.94 -0.59
CA LEU A 412 -11.73 -0.24 0.61
C LEU A 412 -13.08 0.47 0.33
N VAL A 413 -13.21 1.13 -0.82
CA VAL A 413 -14.49 1.73 -1.26
C VAL A 413 -15.55 0.64 -1.44
N ASN A 414 -15.21 -0.49 -2.05
CA ASN A 414 -16.11 -1.64 -2.19
C ASN A 414 -16.62 -2.11 -0.82
N VAL A 415 -15.71 -2.34 0.13
CA VAL A 415 -16.06 -2.71 1.52
C VAL A 415 -16.98 -1.66 2.13
N SER A 416 -16.67 -0.36 2.00
CA SER A 416 -17.49 0.74 2.54
C SER A 416 -18.93 0.72 2.01
N MET A 417 -19.09 0.42 0.71
CA MET A 417 -20.42 0.31 0.09
C MET A 417 -21.26 -0.81 0.72
N TYR A 418 -20.64 -1.98 0.95
CA TYR A 418 -21.35 -3.10 1.59
C TYR A 418 -21.71 -2.81 3.05
N VAL A 419 -20.84 -2.12 3.80
CA VAL A 419 -21.13 -1.71 5.18
C VAL A 419 -22.31 -0.72 5.27
N LYS A 420 -22.42 0.20 4.30
CA LYS A 420 -23.59 1.10 4.20
C LYS A 420 -24.89 0.36 3.95
N LEU A 421 -24.82 -0.81 3.28
CA LEU A 421 -25.97 -1.66 3.04
C LEU A 421 -26.42 -2.43 4.27
N GLU A 422 -25.48 -3.05 5.00
CA GLU A 422 -25.80 -3.75 6.23
C GLU A 422 -26.60 -2.89 7.21
N LYS A 423 -26.41 -1.57 7.17
CA LYS A 423 -27.14 -0.62 8.03
C LYS A 423 -28.56 -0.31 7.55
N LYS A 424 -28.88 -0.58 6.28
CA LYS A 424 -30.19 -0.31 5.69
C LYS A 424 -31.11 -1.52 5.68
N LEU A 425 -30.55 -2.70 5.99
CA LEU A 425 -31.25 -3.97 6.17
C LEU A 425 -31.46 -4.27 7.65
#